data_cec12a340ed150c2e7fa65edc9c2ac8e
#
_entry.id   cec12a340ed150c2e7fa65edc9c2ac8e
#
_cell.length_a   1.000
_cell.length_b   1.000
_cell.length_c   1.000
_cell.angle_alpha   90.00
_cell.angle_beta   90.00
_cell.angle_gamma   90.00
#
_symmetry.space_group_name_H-M   'P 1'
#
loop_
_entity.id
_entity.type
_entity.pdbx_description
1 polymer ?
#
loop_
_entity_poly.entity_id
_entity_poly.type
_entity_poly.pdbx_seq_one_letter_code
_entity_poly.pdbx_strand_id
1 'polypeptide(L)'
;MATARLNKAICHSYYLLFGLVGVGLLPPLVKSFEDSYGISHTTMGIVLGVGAVVLSLASLGVGVWYDRRGGRAALSATMLLCAVSALGIYFARSVVPFVALLLAFHLANGLGAVVSPLVAKLYAEERARGMNLLHAFQGVGRLLAPMLVAACIALSGQWRVAFVVSAVLFGIWFPLVWFGLKETPQVRSRQHHDTSFGAIAALHDRVVMLGVAGFFLLSGCEMTLMTWLPNFLESETQFGKTEALTALTAMMLGYTAIRIVLGLRRSRVTSLHIAISAIVLAAAFSLATRVSDPYLLYCLAFLMGLCFGPYWPSLAAAIYDYIPWGHGTLTGLFGIGSTTGAFVFVSAVGVLGDIVGLRYGLLIAPVCGIVFAIAYYACEVLARRNKPRIAPTCDV
;
A
#
# COMPACT_ATOMS: atom_id res chain seq x y z
N MET A 1 -9.68 30.85 1.04
CA MET A 1 -8.29 30.37 1.01
C MET A 1 -7.91 29.59 2.29
N ALA A 2 -8.14 30.08 3.51
CA ALA A 2 -7.76 29.39 4.76
C ALA A 2 -8.38 27.99 4.92
N THR A 3 -9.68 27.83 4.64
CA THR A 3 -10.40 26.55 4.73
C THR A 3 -9.82 25.49 3.78
N ALA A 4 -9.47 25.86 2.54
CA ALA A 4 -8.88 24.93 1.59
C ALA A 4 -7.48 24.47 2.03
N ARG A 5 -6.69 25.36 2.63
CA ARG A 5 -5.37 25.00 3.19
C ARG A 5 -5.53 24.04 4.37
N LEU A 6 -6.48 24.28 5.27
CA LEU A 6 -6.75 23.40 6.40
C LEU A 6 -7.21 22.00 5.91
N ASN A 7 -8.15 21.93 4.97
CA ASN A 7 -8.61 20.66 4.42
C ASN A 7 -7.45 19.87 3.76
N LYS A 8 -6.58 20.55 3.01
CA LYS A 8 -5.37 19.91 2.43
C LYS A 8 -4.46 19.36 3.52
N ALA A 9 -4.19 20.14 4.57
CA ALA A 9 -3.37 19.72 5.70
C ALA A 9 -3.95 18.48 6.40
N ILE A 10 -5.27 18.46 6.68
CA ILE A 10 -5.96 17.32 7.28
C ILE A 10 -5.83 16.06 6.41
N CYS A 11 -6.06 16.16 5.10
CA CYS A 11 -5.96 15.02 4.21
C CYS A 11 -4.53 14.44 4.14
N HIS A 12 -3.51 15.29 4.01
CA HIS A 12 -2.12 14.85 3.94
C HIS A 12 -1.63 14.27 5.28
N SER A 13 -1.96 14.92 6.41
CA SER A 13 -1.60 14.42 7.73
C SER A 13 -2.30 13.08 8.05
N TYR A 14 -3.53 12.88 7.57
CA TYR A 14 -4.18 11.58 7.66
C TYR A 14 -3.40 10.49 6.91
N TYR A 15 -2.91 10.76 5.70
CA TYR A 15 -2.16 9.76 4.94
C TYR A 15 -0.78 9.46 5.57
N LEU A 16 -0.16 10.45 6.20
CA LEU A 16 1.01 10.23 7.06
C LEU A 16 0.66 9.25 8.19
N LEU A 17 -0.45 9.53 8.90
CA LEU A 17 -0.94 8.71 10.00
C LEU A 17 -1.30 7.30 9.54
N PHE A 18 -2.00 7.17 8.41
CA PHE A 18 -2.33 5.90 7.77
C PHE A 18 -1.07 5.07 7.44
N GLY A 19 -0.02 5.73 6.93
CA GLY A 19 1.27 5.08 6.69
C GLY A 19 2.00 4.71 7.97
N LEU A 20 1.96 5.55 9.01
CA LEU A 20 2.69 5.39 10.25
C LEU A 20 2.05 4.36 11.20
N VAL A 21 0.79 4.58 11.57
CA VAL A 21 0.09 3.81 12.62
C VAL A 21 -1.15 3.07 12.12
N GLY A 22 -1.44 3.14 10.83
CA GLY A 22 -2.42 2.30 10.17
C GLY A 22 -1.74 1.03 9.62
N VAL A 23 -1.71 0.93 8.30
CA VAL A 23 -1.13 -0.25 7.61
C VAL A 23 0.36 -0.44 7.83
N GLY A 24 1.10 0.61 8.17
CA GLY A 24 2.55 0.55 8.39
C GLY A 24 2.97 -0.20 9.66
N LEU A 25 2.07 -0.31 10.67
CA LEU A 25 2.38 -1.05 11.90
C LEU A 25 2.46 -2.56 11.71
N LEU A 26 1.77 -3.11 10.70
CA LEU A 26 1.56 -4.54 10.62
C LEU A 26 2.84 -5.31 10.22
N PRO A 27 3.57 -4.92 9.15
CA PRO A 27 4.77 -5.64 8.73
C PRO A 27 5.82 -5.85 9.83
N PRO A 28 6.20 -4.83 10.62
CA PRO A 28 7.20 -5.00 11.66
C PRO A 28 6.72 -5.83 12.87
N LEU A 29 5.44 -6.16 12.94
CA LEU A 29 4.84 -6.88 14.06
C LEU A 29 4.44 -8.32 13.74
N VAL A 30 4.58 -8.80 12.49
CA VAL A 30 4.15 -10.14 12.07
C VAL A 30 4.72 -11.23 12.99
N LYS A 31 6.05 -11.24 13.20
CA LYS A 31 6.71 -12.18 14.10
C LYS A 31 6.19 -12.10 15.54
N SER A 32 5.94 -10.87 16.03
CA SER A 32 5.38 -10.67 17.37
C SER A 32 3.97 -11.23 17.53
N PHE A 33 3.16 -11.20 16.46
CA PHE A 33 1.83 -11.80 16.45
C PHE A 33 1.93 -13.33 16.53
N GLU A 34 2.78 -13.92 15.68
CA GLU A 34 3.01 -15.37 15.65
C GLU A 34 3.48 -15.88 17.02
N ASP A 35 4.50 -15.27 17.61
CA ASP A 35 5.05 -15.65 18.91
C ASP A 35 4.03 -15.48 20.06
N SER A 36 3.25 -14.39 20.03
CA SER A 36 2.32 -14.08 21.13
C SER A 36 1.08 -14.97 21.16
N TYR A 37 0.67 -15.48 20.00
CA TYR A 37 -0.56 -16.25 19.86
C TYR A 37 -0.32 -17.71 19.46
N GLY A 38 0.94 -18.12 19.24
CA GLY A 38 1.30 -19.47 18.81
C GLY A 38 0.69 -19.85 17.46
N ILE A 39 0.60 -18.91 16.51
CA ILE A 39 0.02 -19.14 15.19
C ILE A 39 1.12 -19.30 14.14
N SER A 40 0.86 -20.16 13.16
CA SER A 40 1.79 -20.46 12.08
C SER A 40 1.88 -19.33 11.06
N HIS A 41 2.95 -19.34 10.25
CA HIS A 41 3.11 -18.44 9.11
C HIS A 41 1.92 -18.53 8.14
N THR A 42 1.40 -19.75 7.90
CA THR A 42 0.18 -19.97 7.09
C THR A 42 -1.00 -19.19 7.65
N THR A 43 -1.29 -19.33 8.93
CA THR A 43 -2.41 -18.65 9.58
C THR A 43 -2.25 -17.15 9.50
N MET A 44 -1.05 -16.65 9.81
CA MET A 44 -0.78 -15.20 9.78
C MET A 44 -0.85 -14.64 8.36
N GLY A 45 -0.31 -15.35 7.37
CA GLY A 45 -0.38 -14.98 5.97
C GLY A 45 -1.82 -14.90 5.44
N ILE A 46 -2.67 -15.87 5.80
CA ILE A 46 -4.10 -15.86 5.46
C ILE A 46 -4.82 -14.69 6.13
N VAL A 47 -4.57 -14.45 7.41
CA VAL A 47 -5.19 -13.32 8.15
C VAL A 47 -4.84 -11.98 7.53
N LEU A 48 -3.57 -11.76 7.19
CA LEU A 48 -3.11 -10.52 6.52
C LEU A 48 -3.68 -10.41 5.10
N GLY A 49 -3.71 -11.50 4.36
CA GLY A 49 -4.31 -11.55 3.03
C GLY A 49 -5.81 -11.23 3.05
N VAL A 50 -6.58 -11.86 3.95
CA VAL A 50 -8.01 -11.54 4.17
C VAL A 50 -8.16 -10.08 4.60
N GLY A 51 -7.27 -9.59 5.47
CA GLY A 51 -7.22 -8.18 5.87
C GLY A 51 -7.08 -7.23 4.67
N ALA A 52 -6.22 -7.56 3.71
CA ALA A 52 -6.06 -6.78 2.47
C ALA A 52 -7.35 -6.78 1.63
N VAL A 53 -8.06 -7.91 1.53
CA VAL A 53 -9.38 -7.99 0.85
C VAL A 53 -10.41 -7.14 1.58
N VAL A 54 -10.50 -7.24 2.90
CA VAL A 54 -11.43 -6.45 3.73
C VAL A 54 -11.17 -4.94 3.55
N LEU A 55 -9.90 -4.53 3.58
CA LEU A 55 -9.49 -3.14 3.32
C LEU A 55 -9.97 -2.66 1.95
N SER A 56 -9.80 -3.47 0.90
CA SER A 56 -10.22 -3.11 -0.45
C SER A 56 -11.73 -3.03 -0.61
N LEU A 57 -12.47 -3.98 -0.05
CA LEU A 57 -13.93 -3.95 -0.08
C LEU A 57 -14.47 -2.71 0.65
N ALA A 58 -13.87 -2.35 1.79
CA ALA A 58 -14.19 -1.11 2.49
C ALA A 58 -13.88 0.12 1.64
N SER A 59 -12.74 0.12 0.93
CA SER A 59 -12.36 1.22 0.02
C SER A 59 -13.33 1.39 -1.15
N LEU A 60 -13.86 0.30 -1.70
CA LEU A 60 -14.90 0.35 -2.73
C LEU A 60 -16.22 0.87 -2.17
N GLY A 61 -16.63 0.40 -1.00
CA GLY A 61 -17.88 0.81 -0.35
C GLY A 61 -17.88 2.28 0.10
N VAL A 62 -16.71 2.83 0.44
CA VAL A 62 -16.61 4.21 0.94
C VAL A 62 -16.95 5.25 -0.11
N GLY A 63 -16.80 4.95 -1.40
CA GLY A 63 -17.25 5.81 -2.50
C GLY A 63 -18.74 6.10 -2.42
N VAL A 64 -19.55 5.07 -2.22
CA VAL A 64 -21.01 5.19 -2.04
C VAL A 64 -21.37 5.96 -0.76
N TRP A 65 -20.61 5.75 0.30
CA TRP A 65 -20.77 6.52 1.55
C TRP A 65 -20.45 8.00 1.32
N TYR A 66 -19.32 8.28 0.64
CA TYR A 66 -18.89 9.64 0.31
C TYR A 66 -19.97 10.42 -0.46
N ASP A 67 -20.57 9.78 -1.46
CA ASP A 67 -21.61 10.40 -2.28
C ASP A 67 -22.89 10.72 -1.50
N ARG A 68 -23.18 9.95 -0.43
CA ARG A 68 -24.40 10.14 0.39
C ARG A 68 -24.22 11.02 1.59
N ARG A 69 -23.08 10.92 2.29
CA ARG A 69 -22.86 11.54 3.62
C ARG A 69 -21.64 12.45 3.69
N GLY A 70 -20.90 12.58 2.58
CA GLY A 70 -19.67 13.37 2.51
C GLY A 70 -18.46 12.69 3.12
N GLY A 71 -17.28 13.22 2.86
CA GLY A 71 -15.99 12.65 3.29
C GLY A 71 -15.70 12.87 4.76
N ARG A 72 -16.24 13.96 5.37
CA ARG A 72 -16.04 14.23 6.80
C ARG A 72 -16.59 13.10 7.67
N ALA A 73 -17.82 12.66 7.41
CA ALA A 73 -18.44 11.60 8.19
C ALA A 73 -17.68 10.27 8.03
N ALA A 74 -17.31 9.90 6.79
CA ALA A 74 -16.56 8.69 6.51
C ALA A 74 -15.16 8.71 7.13
N LEU A 75 -14.42 9.82 7.01
CA LEU A 75 -13.08 9.94 7.58
C LEU A 75 -13.11 9.97 9.12
N SER A 76 -14.13 10.61 9.72
CA SER A 76 -14.32 10.58 11.17
C SER A 76 -14.63 9.18 11.68
N ALA A 77 -15.49 8.42 10.97
CA ALA A 77 -15.76 7.02 11.28
C ALA A 77 -14.47 6.16 11.18
N THR A 78 -13.63 6.42 10.17
CA THR A 78 -12.30 5.80 10.04
C THR A 78 -11.46 6.03 11.30
N MET A 79 -11.34 7.29 11.76
CA MET A 79 -10.55 7.62 12.96
C MET A 79 -11.05 6.88 14.19
N LEU A 80 -12.36 6.91 14.41
CA LEU A 80 -12.97 6.27 15.58
C LEU A 80 -12.79 4.73 15.53
N LEU A 81 -13.07 4.12 14.40
CA LEU A 81 -12.94 2.67 14.24
C LEU A 81 -11.49 2.21 14.33
N CYS A 82 -10.54 2.96 13.76
CA CYS A 82 -9.11 2.67 13.92
C CYS A 82 -8.68 2.79 15.38
N ALA A 83 -9.10 3.85 16.09
CA ALA A 83 -8.77 4.02 17.51
C ALA A 83 -9.34 2.89 18.38
N VAL A 84 -10.62 2.53 18.19
CA VAL A 84 -11.29 1.47 18.97
C VAL A 84 -10.70 0.10 18.67
N SER A 85 -10.49 -0.25 17.39
CA SER A 85 -9.90 -1.54 17.03
C SER A 85 -8.44 -1.66 17.47
N ALA A 86 -7.64 -0.61 17.33
CA ALA A 86 -6.27 -0.59 17.84
C ALA A 86 -6.22 -0.75 19.37
N LEU A 87 -7.04 -0.01 20.10
CA LEU A 87 -7.14 -0.17 21.56
C LEU A 87 -7.61 -1.59 21.93
N GLY A 88 -8.57 -2.14 21.19
CA GLY A 88 -9.03 -3.52 21.37
C GLY A 88 -7.89 -4.54 21.17
N ILE A 89 -7.04 -4.36 20.17
CA ILE A 89 -5.87 -5.23 19.91
C ILE A 89 -4.91 -5.22 21.11
N TYR A 90 -4.70 -4.08 21.76
CA TYR A 90 -3.88 -4.01 22.98
C TYR A 90 -4.39 -4.94 24.08
N PHE A 91 -5.71 -5.05 24.26
CA PHE A 91 -6.34 -5.90 25.27
C PHE A 91 -6.57 -7.36 24.82
N ALA A 92 -6.45 -7.66 23.52
CA ALA A 92 -6.66 -9.00 23.01
C ALA A 92 -5.60 -9.99 23.56
N ARG A 93 -6.06 -11.02 24.27
CA ARG A 93 -5.18 -12.03 24.90
C ARG A 93 -5.27 -13.41 24.23
N SER A 94 -6.19 -13.60 23.30
CA SER A 94 -6.35 -14.83 22.53
C SER A 94 -6.50 -14.55 21.04
N VAL A 95 -6.30 -15.57 20.21
CA VAL A 95 -6.25 -15.49 18.74
C VAL A 95 -7.54 -14.90 18.15
N VAL A 96 -8.70 -15.41 18.60
CA VAL A 96 -9.99 -15.06 17.99
C VAL A 96 -10.31 -13.56 18.09
N PRO A 97 -10.31 -12.93 19.28
CA PRO A 97 -10.53 -11.48 19.37
C PRO A 97 -9.41 -10.68 18.69
N PHE A 98 -8.16 -11.15 18.71
CA PHE A 98 -7.06 -10.50 18.00
C PHE A 98 -7.35 -10.42 16.50
N VAL A 99 -7.69 -11.56 15.87
CA VAL A 99 -7.97 -11.62 14.42
C VAL A 99 -9.20 -10.77 14.07
N ALA A 100 -10.28 -10.87 14.86
CA ALA A 100 -11.48 -10.06 14.62
C ALA A 100 -11.19 -8.55 14.67
N LEU A 101 -10.43 -8.11 15.67
CA LEU A 101 -10.05 -6.71 15.83
C LEU A 101 -9.03 -6.25 14.75
N LEU A 102 -8.14 -7.13 14.32
CA LEU A 102 -7.21 -6.87 13.23
C LEU A 102 -7.96 -6.69 11.90
N LEU A 103 -8.95 -7.52 11.61
CA LEU A 103 -9.82 -7.35 10.44
C LEU A 103 -10.66 -6.07 10.53
N ALA A 104 -11.19 -5.73 11.72
CA ALA A 104 -11.87 -4.46 11.95
C ALA A 104 -10.94 -3.26 11.72
N PHE A 105 -9.67 -3.38 12.09
CA PHE A 105 -8.65 -2.36 11.84
C PHE A 105 -8.34 -2.21 10.34
N HIS A 106 -8.28 -3.31 9.57
CA HIS A 106 -8.16 -3.27 8.12
C HIS A 106 -9.39 -2.62 7.45
N LEU A 107 -10.59 -2.98 7.89
CA LEU A 107 -11.84 -2.37 7.42
C LEU A 107 -11.83 -0.86 7.65
N ALA A 108 -11.48 -0.43 8.87
CA ALA A 108 -11.38 0.98 9.23
C ALA A 108 -10.36 1.72 8.34
N ASN A 109 -9.18 1.16 8.13
CA ASN A 109 -8.16 1.73 7.25
C ASN A 109 -8.65 1.81 5.79
N GLY A 110 -9.44 0.84 5.31
CA GLY A 110 -10.05 0.86 3.99
C GLY A 110 -11.04 2.02 3.79
N LEU A 111 -11.85 2.32 4.82
CA LEU A 111 -12.76 3.48 4.78
C LEU A 111 -12.01 4.81 4.62
N GLY A 112 -10.75 4.87 5.04
CA GLY A 112 -9.88 6.04 4.86
C GLY A 112 -9.54 6.38 3.41
N ALA A 113 -9.82 5.48 2.46
CA ALA A 113 -9.67 5.74 1.03
C ALA A 113 -10.52 6.94 0.53
N VAL A 114 -11.52 7.36 1.31
CA VAL A 114 -12.31 8.58 1.08
C VAL A 114 -11.46 9.85 0.93
N VAL A 115 -10.24 9.86 1.45
CA VAL A 115 -9.32 11.00 1.31
C VAL A 115 -8.89 11.21 -0.13
N SER A 116 -8.79 10.17 -0.95
CA SER A 116 -8.39 10.29 -2.36
C SER A 116 -9.34 11.16 -3.19
N PRO A 117 -10.67 10.96 -3.20
CA PRO A 117 -11.59 11.86 -3.90
C PRO A 117 -11.64 13.26 -3.27
N LEU A 118 -11.45 13.40 -1.94
CA LEU A 118 -11.34 14.70 -1.29
C LEU A 118 -10.14 15.49 -1.83
N VAL A 119 -8.96 14.86 -1.91
CA VAL A 119 -7.74 15.49 -2.43
C VAL A 119 -7.88 15.80 -3.92
N ALA A 120 -8.44 14.89 -4.72
CA ALA A 120 -8.70 15.14 -6.14
C ALA A 120 -9.57 16.39 -6.36
N LYS A 121 -10.56 16.64 -5.47
CA LYS A 121 -11.39 17.84 -5.48
C LYS A 121 -10.64 19.09 -5.01
N LEU A 122 -9.83 18.98 -3.94
CA LEU A 122 -9.05 20.10 -3.40
C LEU A 122 -7.90 20.55 -4.33
N TYR A 123 -7.48 19.71 -5.26
CA TYR A 123 -6.45 19.96 -6.26
C TYR A 123 -7.01 19.85 -7.69
N ALA A 124 -8.21 20.40 -7.94
CA ALA A 124 -8.94 20.23 -9.20
C ALA A 124 -8.11 20.58 -10.45
N GLU A 125 -7.25 21.61 -10.37
CA GLU A 125 -6.38 22.06 -11.47
C GLU A 125 -5.04 21.31 -11.53
N GLU A 126 -4.61 20.68 -10.42
CA GLU A 126 -3.32 19.99 -10.29
C GLU A 126 -3.50 18.60 -9.63
N ARG A 127 -4.48 17.80 -10.07
CA ARG A 127 -4.85 16.54 -9.43
C ARG A 127 -3.70 15.57 -9.27
N ALA A 128 -2.87 15.42 -10.31
CA ALA A 128 -1.70 14.54 -10.26
C ALA A 128 -0.72 14.95 -9.15
N ARG A 129 -0.48 16.26 -8.98
CA ARG A 129 0.36 16.79 -7.90
C ARG A 129 -0.24 16.50 -6.52
N GLY A 130 -1.55 16.73 -6.36
CA GLY A 130 -2.25 16.44 -5.10
C GLY A 130 -2.15 14.98 -4.69
N MET A 131 -2.36 14.06 -5.64
CA MET A 131 -2.28 12.62 -5.41
C MET A 131 -0.85 12.16 -5.12
N ASN A 132 0.14 12.64 -5.88
CA ASN A 132 1.54 12.31 -5.62
C ASN A 132 1.98 12.80 -4.23
N LEU A 133 1.60 14.00 -3.83
CA LEU A 133 1.90 14.53 -2.51
C LEU A 133 1.23 13.71 -1.42
N LEU A 134 -0.04 13.32 -1.60
CA LEU A 134 -0.76 12.45 -0.67
C LEU A 134 -0.01 11.13 -0.42
N HIS A 135 0.41 10.45 -1.49
CA HIS A 135 1.16 9.20 -1.39
C HIS A 135 2.60 9.38 -0.86
N ALA A 136 3.21 10.56 -1.05
CA ALA A 136 4.50 10.87 -0.43
C ALA A 136 4.38 10.95 1.10
N PHE A 137 3.33 11.57 1.63
CA PHE A 137 3.06 11.57 3.07
C PHE A 137 2.84 10.15 3.62
N GLN A 138 2.12 9.29 2.88
CA GLN A 138 2.00 7.89 3.25
C GLN A 138 3.35 7.17 3.28
N GLY A 139 4.20 7.41 2.28
CA GLY A 139 5.55 6.84 2.20
C GLY A 139 6.41 7.22 3.41
N VAL A 140 6.38 8.49 3.81
CA VAL A 140 7.06 8.97 5.03
C VAL A 140 6.51 8.25 6.27
N GLY A 141 5.19 8.09 6.37
CA GLY A 141 4.58 7.34 7.47
C GLY A 141 5.09 5.89 7.54
N ARG A 142 5.09 5.19 6.41
CA ARG A 142 5.59 3.80 6.32
C ARG A 142 7.09 3.69 6.65
N LEU A 143 7.89 4.69 6.28
CA LEU A 143 9.31 4.76 6.62
C LEU A 143 9.50 4.85 8.14
N LEU A 144 8.68 5.62 8.83
CA LEU A 144 8.78 5.84 10.28
C LEU A 144 8.14 4.72 11.11
N ALA A 145 7.26 3.89 10.53
CA ALA A 145 6.52 2.86 11.25
C ALA A 145 7.41 1.81 11.94
N PRO A 146 8.44 1.22 11.30
CA PRO A 146 9.34 0.27 11.96
C PRO A 146 10.11 0.91 13.11
N MET A 147 10.51 2.18 12.97
CA MET A 147 11.21 2.94 14.02
C MET A 147 10.29 3.17 15.23
N LEU A 148 9.02 3.51 15.00
CA LEU A 148 8.02 3.65 16.05
C LEU A 148 7.83 2.32 16.80
N VAL A 149 7.70 1.21 16.09
CA VAL A 149 7.55 -0.12 16.68
C VAL A 149 8.79 -0.48 17.52
N ALA A 150 10.00 -0.25 16.99
CA ALA A 150 11.24 -0.48 17.70
C ALA A 150 11.31 0.35 19.01
N ALA A 151 10.93 1.64 18.93
CA ALA A 151 10.90 2.51 20.11
C ALA A 151 9.86 2.03 21.14
N CYS A 152 8.66 1.64 20.73
CA CYS A 152 7.65 1.09 21.63
C CYS A 152 8.15 -0.15 22.36
N ILE A 153 8.80 -1.06 21.65
CA ILE A 153 9.37 -2.29 22.24
C ILE A 153 10.52 -1.97 23.20
N ALA A 154 11.44 -1.08 22.80
CA ALA A 154 12.58 -0.70 23.62
C ALA A 154 12.17 -0.01 24.93
N LEU A 155 11.13 0.84 24.89
CA LEU A 155 10.69 1.60 26.06
C LEU A 155 9.76 0.82 27.00
N SER A 156 8.96 -0.12 26.48
CA SER A 156 7.91 -0.80 27.25
C SER A 156 8.10 -2.31 27.38
N GLY A 157 8.99 -2.91 26.60
CA GLY A 157 9.11 -4.37 26.46
C GLY A 157 7.93 -5.04 25.74
N GLN A 158 6.96 -4.26 25.21
CA GLN A 158 5.71 -4.79 24.70
C GLN A 158 5.36 -4.22 23.30
N TRP A 159 5.26 -5.08 22.30
CA TRP A 159 4.84 -4.69 20.96
C TRP A 159 3.41 -4.07 20.91
N ARG A 160 2.54 -4.51 21.83
CA ARG A 160 1.13 -4.04 21.90
C ARG A 160 1.01 -2.54 22.15
N VAL A 161 2.01 -1.91 22.76
CA VAL A 161 2.05 -0.46 23.02
C VAL A 161 2.00 0.34 21.71
N ALA A 162 2.52 -0.19 20.62
CA ALA A 162 2.38 0.44 19.30
C ALA A 162 0.91 0.66 18.89
N PHE A 163 0.00 -0.25 19.28
CA PHE A 163 -1.43 -0.09 19.05
C PHE A 163 -2.08 0.93 20.00
N VAL A 164 -1.56 1.10 21.22
CA VAL A 164 -1.99 2.20 22.09
C VAL A 164 -1.61 3.54 21.47
N VAL A 165 -0.38 3.67 20.95
CA VAL A 165 0.06 4.88 20.24
C VAL A 165 -0.83 5.12 19.01
N SER A 166 -1.15 4.07 18.25
CA SER A 166 -2.09 4.16 17.12
C SER A 166 -3.46 4.67 17.57
N ALA A 167 -4.02 4.10 18.63
CA ALA A 167 -5.32 4.50 19.16
C ALA A 167 -5.33 5.98 19.61
N VAL A 168 -4.29 6.42 20.30
CA VAL A 168 -4.15 7.81 20.76
C VAL A 168 -4.05 8.76 19.56
N LEU A 169 -3.21 8.45 18.59
CA LEU A 169 -3.04 9.32 17.41
C LEU A 169 -4.34 9.41 16.59
N PHE A 170 -5.00 8.30 16.31
CA PHE A 170 -6.31 8.35 15.63
C PHE A 170 -7.36 9.06 16.47
N GLY A 171 -7.35 8.88 17.79
CA GLY A 171 -8.24 9.58 18.74
C GLY A 171 -8.05 11.10 18.73
N ILE A 172 -6.80 11.58 18.67
CA ILE A 172 -6.49 13.03 18.55
C ILE A 172 -6.92 13.56 17.17
N TRP A 173 -6.76 12.78 16.10
CA TRP A 173 -7.17 13.19 14.75
C TRP A 173 -8.68 13.20 14.56
N PHE A 174 -9.44 12.42 15.31
CA PHE A 174 -10.91 12.40 15.22
C PHE A 174 -11.53 13.81 15.36
N PRO A 175 -11.31 14.57 16.45
CA PRO A 175 -11.86 15.91 16.57
C PRO A 175 -11.30 16.89 15.53
N LEU A 176 -10.04 16.76 15.13
CA LEU A 176 -9.46 17.57 14.06
C LEU A 176 -10.19 17.38 12.72
N VAL A 177 -10.56 16.14 12.40
CA VAL A 177 -11.34 15.83 11.20
C VAL A 177 -12.79 16.30 11.36
N TRP A 178 -13.42 15.98 12.49
CA TRP A 178 -14.84 16.27 12.71
C TRP A 178 -15.14 17.77 12.70
N PHE A 179 -14.33 18.58 13.37
CA PHE A 179 -14.52 20.01 13.48
C PHE A 179 -13.76 20.82 12.42
N GLY A 180 -12.61 20.31 11.97
CA GLY A 180 -11.70 21.00 11.04
C GLY A 180 -12.02 20.80 9.58
N LEU A 181 -12.45 19.60 9.16
CA LEU A 181 -12.76 19.32 7.76
C LEU A 181 -14.10 19.96 7.37
N LYS A 182 -14.03 21.01 6.58
CA LYS A 182 -15.21 21.73 6.08
C LYS A 182 -15.47 21.33 4.64
N GLU A 183 -16.59 20.66 4.43
CA GLU A 183 -17.03 20.28 3.09
C GLU A 183 -17.92 21.35 2.48
N THR A 184 -17.67 21.63 1.21
CA THR A 184 -18.66 22.32 0.38
C THR A 184 -19.76 21.32 0.02
N PRO A 185 -21.06 21.71 0.11
CA PRO A 185 -22.15 20.84 -0.32
C PRO A 185 -21.87 20.29 -1.70
N GLN A 186 -22.06 19.00 -1.87
CA GLN A 186 -21.91 18.38 -3.20
C GLN A 186 -23.06 18.85 -4.08
N VAL A 187 -22.73 19.61 -5.11
CA VAL A 187 -23.64 19.74 -6.25
C VAL A 187 -23.70 18.34 -6.89
N ARG A 188 -24.87 17.70 -6.82
CA ARG A 188 -25.15 16.44 -7.49
C ARG A 188 -24.86 16.62 -8.98
N SER A 189 -23.64 16.33 -9.42
CA SER A 189 -23.36 16.27 -10.83
C SER A 189 -24.07 15.04 -11.40
N ARG A 190 -25.00 15.24 -12.32
CA ARG A 190 -25.73 14.19 -13.05
C ARG A 190 -24.85 13.31 -13.95
N GLN A 191 -23.53 13.37 -13.83
CA GLN A 191 -22.56 12.65 -14.68
C GLN A 191 -22.32 11.17 -14.29
N HIS A 192 -23.23 10.52 -13.54
CA HIS A 192 -23.04 9.13 -13.11
C HIS A 192 -23.50 8.06 -14.11
N HIS A 193 -23.96 8.43 -15.31
CA HIS A 193 -24.49 7.41 -16.25
C HIS A 193 -23.47 6.75 -17.18
N ASP A 194 -22.24 7.31 -17.34
CA ASP A 194 -21.26 6.78 -18.30
C ASP A 194 -20.13 5.91 -17.70
N THR A 195 -20.02 5.83 -16.36
CA THR A 195 -18.89 5.14 -15.73
C THR A 195 -18.96 3.61 -15.77
N SER A 196 -20.16 3.03 -15.83
CA SER A 196 -20.34 1.57 -15.88
C SER A 196 -19.99 0.99 -17.26
N PHE A 197 -20.30 1.69 -18.33
CA PHE A 197 -20.00 1.24 -19.69
C PHE A 197 -18.49 1.33 -19.99
N GLY A 198 -17.81 2.36 -19.48
CA GLY A 198 -16.36 2.52 -19.61
C GLY A 198 -15.56 1.44 -18.87
N ALA A 199 -16.03 0.98 -17.70
CA ALA A 199 -15.38 -0.08 -16.93
C ALA A 199 -15.41 -1.44 -17.67
N ILE A 200 -16.59 -1.80 -18.25
CA ILE A 200 -16.75 -3.04 -19.00
C ILE A 200 -15.91 -3.01 -20.28
N ALA A 201 -15.89 -1.88 -20.99
CA ALA A 201 -15.06 -1.72 -22.18
C ALA A 201 -13.56 -1.81 -21.86
N ALA A 202 -13.11 -1.24 -20.72
CA ALA A 202 -11.73 -1.33 -20.26
C ALA A 202 -11.30 -2.77 -19.97
N LEU A 203 -12.20 -3.61 -19.45
CA LEU A 203 -11.92 -5.04 -19.19
C LEU A 203 -11.71 -5.87 -20.47
N HIS A 204 -12.12 -5.35 -21.64
CA HIS A 204 -11.86 -6.02 -22.92
C HIS A 204 -10.59 -5.51 -23.61
N ASP A 205 -9.94 -4.47 -23.08
CA ASP A 205 -8.68 -3.96 -23.62
C ASP A 205 -7.50 -4.78 -23.10
N ARG A 206 -6.70 -5.34 -24.03
CA ARG A 206 -5.56 -6.21 -23.71
C ARG A 206 -4.47 -5.49 -22.93
N VAL A 207 -4.26 -4.20 -23.18
CA VAL A 207 -3.23 -3.41 -22.46
C VAL A 207 -3.68 -3.17 -21.03
N VAL A 208 -4.98 -2.88 -20.81
CA VAL A 208 -5.55 -2.71 -19.47
C VAL A 208 -5.48 -4.02 -18.67
N MET A 209 -5.89 -5.14 -19.27
CA MET A 209 -5.85 -6.45 -18.59
C MET A 209 -4.44 -6.89 -18.25
N LEU A 210 -3.48 -6.65 -19.16
CA LEU A 210 -2.07 -6.89 -18.89
C LEU A 210 -1.54 -5.97 -17.78
N GLY A 211 -2.03 -4.73 -17.73
CA GLY A 211 -1.74 -3.81 -16.65
C GLY A 211 -2.29 -4.29 -15.30
N VAL A 212 -3.53 -4.77 -15.24
CA VAL A 212 -4.12 -5.36 -14.02
C VAL A 212 -3.31 -6.56 -13.56
N ALA A 213 -2.89 -7.45 -14.49
CA ALA A 213 -1.98 -8.55 -14.19
C ALA A 213 -0.61 -8.04 -13.69
N GLY A 214 -0.10 -6.95 -14.24
CA GLY A 214 1.09 -6.27 -13.74
C GLY A 214 0.92 -5.77 -12.30
N PHE A 215 -0.21 -5.17 -11.96
CA PHE A 215 -0.52 -4.75 -10.57
C PHE A 215 -0.64 -5.94 -9.62
N PHE A 216 -1.18 -7.06 -10.06
CA PHE A 216 -1.17 -8.31 -9.31
C PHE A 216 0.27 -8.78 -9.00
N LEU A 217 1.13 -8.85 -10.02
CA LEU A 217 2.52 -9.29 -9.88
C LEU A 217 3.37 -8.35 -9.03
N LEU A 218 3.23 -7.02 -9.22
CA LEU A 218 3.99 -6.06 -8.41
C LEU A 218 3.65 -6.16 -6.93
N SER A 219 2.40 -6.51 -6.58
CA SER A 219 2.02 -6.76 -5.19
C SER A 219 2.68 -8.03 -4.63
N GLY A 220 2.89 -9.05 -5.46
CA GLY A 220 3.70 -10.21 -5.09
C GLY A 220 5.15 -9.85 -4.78
N CYS A 221 5.71 -8.88 -5.47
CA CYS A 221 7.05 -8.37 -5.19
C CYS A 221 7.06 -7.47 -3.94
N GLU A 222 6.26 -6.41 -3.92
CA GLU A 222 6.27 -5.34 -2.92
C GLU A 222 5.73 -5.83 -1.57
N MET A 223 4.53 -6.39 -1.55
CA MET A 223 3.84 -6.72 -0.30
C MET A 223 4.47 -7.90 0.43
N THR A 224 5.00 -8.88 -0.31
CA THR A 224 5.67 -10.02 0.34
C THR A 224 6.95 -9.60 1.04
N LEU A 225 7.80 -8.79 0.39
CA LEU A 225 9.02 -8.28 1.01
C LEU A 225 8.70 -7.38 2.22
N MET A 226 7.77 -6.44 2.06
CA MET A 226 7.38 -5.56 3.16
C MET A 226 6.84 -6.31 4.37
N THR A 227 6.07 -7.37 4.14
CA THR A 227 5.40 -8.12 5.21
C THR A 227 6.30 -9.15 5.87
N TRP A 228 7.04 -9.92 5.08
CA TRP A 228 7.71 -11.12 5.57
C TRP A 228 9.22 -10.96 5.76
N LEU A 229 9.87 -9.95 5.17
CA LEU A 229 11.32 -9.77 5.32
C LEU A 229 11.76 -9.64 6.80
N PRO A 230 11.11 -8.83 7.65
CA PRO A 230 11.50 -8.76 9.06
C PRO A 230 11.35 -10.10 9.78
N ASN A 231 10.23 -10.80 9.54
CA ASN A 231 9.98 -12.11 10.14
C ASN A 231 11.03 -13.13 9.72
N PHE A 232 11.36 -13.20 8.43
CA PHE A 232 12.43 -14.05 7.91
C PHE A 232 13.78 -13.75 8.60
N LEU A 233 14.13 -12.48 8.72
CA LEU A 233 15.40 -12.09 9.36
C LEU A 233 15.45 -12.51 10.83
N GLU A 234 14.35 -12.36 11.57
CA GLU A 234 14.27 -12.75 12.97
C GLU A 234 14.20 -14.28 13.18
N SER A 235 13.59 -15.03 12.23
CA SER A 235 13.28 -16.44 12.43
C SER A 235 14.32 -17.38 11.84
N GLU A 236 14.94 -17.02 10.72
CA GLU A 236 15.80 -17.92 9.93
C GLU A 236 17.21 -17.40 9.74
N THR A 237 17.57 -16.28 10.41
CA THR A 237 18.92 -15.74 10.37
C THR A 237 19.44 -15.46 11.79
N GLN A 238 20.67 -14.97 11.88
CA GLN A 238 21.27 -14.56 13.16
C GLN A 238 20.86 -13.16 13.61
N PHE A 239 20.07 -12.43 12.80
CA PHE A 239 19.69 -11.06 13.12
C PHE A 239 18.57 -11.03 14.14
N GLY A 240 18.72 -10.16 15.13
CA GLY A 240 17.65 -9.89 16.09
C GLY A 240 16.59 -8.95 15.54
N LYS A 241 15.62 -8.65 16.39
CA LYS A 241 14.49 -7.77 16.04
C LYS A 241 14.91 -6.37 15.64
N THR A 242 15.92 -5.81 16.29
CA THR A 242 16.41 -4.46 15.99
C THR A 242 17.00 -4.39 14.58
N GLU A 243 17.81 -5.37 14.20
CA GLU A 243 18.42 -5.45 12.87
C GLU A 243 17.34 -5.68 11.80
N ALA A 244 16.37 -6.54 12.07
CA ALA A 244 15.25 -6.81 11.15
C ALA A 244 14.39 -5.55 10.89
N LEU A 245 14.07 -4.79 11.94
CA LEU A 245 13.32 -3.54 11.81
C LEU A 245 14.15 -2.43 11.13
N THR A 246 15.45 -2.38 11.37
CA THR A 246 16.36 -1.46 10.71
C THR A 246 16.49 -1.78 9.23
N ALA A 247 16.56 -3.05 8.85
CA ALA A 247 16.55 -3.48 7.46
C ALA A 247 15.25 -3.09 6.75
N LEU A 248 14.07 -3.29 7.39
CA LEU A 248 12.80 -2.83 6.86
C LEU A 248 12.77 -1.30 6.69
N THR A 249 13.29 -0.55 7.66
CA THR A 249 13.39 0.92 7.59
C THR A 249 14.28 1.34 6.41
N ALA A 250 15.43 0.69 6.23
CA ALA A 250 16.33 0.95 5.10
C ALA A 250 15.65 0.66 3.75
N MET A 251 14.89 -0.44 3.66
CA MET A 251 14.12 -0.79 2.47
C MET A 251 13.05 0.28 2.16
N MET A 252 12.31 0.74 3.18
CA MET A 252 11.32 1.82 3.02
C MET A 252 11.95 3.16 2.65
N LEU A 253 13.16 3.43 3.14
CA LEU A 253 13.92 4.61 2.75
C LEU A 253 14.28 4.57 1.26
N GLY A 254 14.81 3.45 0.76
CA GLY A 254 15.09 3.25 -0.66
C GLY A 254 13.84 3.41 -1.53
N TYR A 255 12.74 2.76 -1.13
CA TYR A 255 11.44 2.84 -1.79
C TYR A 255 10.91 4.28 -1.89
N THR A 256 11.02 5.05 -0.82
CA THR A 256 10.56 6.44 -0.78
C THR A 256 11.49 7.36 -1.56
N ALA A 257 12.81 7.18 -1.40
CA ALA A 257 13.82 7.99 -2.05
C ALA A 257 13.73 7.95 -3.58
N ILE A 258 13.60 6.75 -4.17
CA ILE A 258 13.50 6.63 -5.62
C ILE A 258 12.25 7.31 -6.17
N ARG A 259 11.11 7.22 -5.47
CA ARG A 259 9.86 7.89 -5.85
C ARG A 259 10.00 9.42 -5.84
N ILE A 260 10.70 9.96 -4.84
CA ILE A 260 11.01 11.40 -4.76
C ILE A 260 11.91 11.80 -5.93
N VAL A 261 12.99 11.06 -6.17
CA VAL A 261 13.94 11.34 -7.25
C VAL A 261 13.25 11.32 -8.62
N LEU A 262 12.43 10.31 -8.90
CA LEU A 262 11.69 10.21 -10.16
C LEU A 262 10.63 11.29 -10.30
N GLY A 263 9.94 11.66 -9.22
CA GLY A 263 8.97 12.75 -9.19
C GLY A 263 9.60 14.12 -9.46
N LEU A 264 10.79 14.37 -8.92
CA LEU A 264 11.53 15.62 -9.14
C LEU A 264 12.12 15.71 -10.55
N ARG A 265 12.68 14.60 -11.06
CA ARG A 265 13.35 14.58 -12.36
C ARG A 265 12.41 14.52 -13.56
N ARG A 266 11.10 14.28 -13.35
CA ARG A 266 10.10 14.07 -14.42
C ARG A 266 10.55 13.07 -15.49
N SER A 267 11.47 12.17 -15.14
CA SER A 267 12.02 11.17 -16.06
C SER A 267 11.05 10.00 -16.24
N ARG A 268 10.90 9.54 -17.49
CA ARG A 268 10.14 8.33 -17.78
C ARG A 268 10.96 7.11 -17.41
N VAL A 269 10.35 6.19 -16.66
CA VAL A 269 10.91 4.86 -16.42
C VAL A 269 10.57 3.99 -17.63
N THR A 270 11.57 3.38 -18.24
CA THR A 270 11.40 2.50 -19.40
C THR A 270 11.41 1.03 -18.97
N SER A 271 10.97 0.15 -19.86
CA SER A 271 11.03 -1.31 -19.64
C SER A 271 12.44 -1.81 -19.34
N LEU A 272 13.48 -1.18 -19.91
CA LEU A 272 14.88 -1.52 -19.60
C LEU A 272 15.23 -1.20 -18.13
N HIS A 273 14.80 -0.04 -17.61
CA HIS A 273 15.01 0.30 -16.20
C HIS A 273 14.32 -0.70 -15.27
N ILE A 274 13.08 -1.11 -15.60
CA ILE A 274 12.33 -2.11 -14.83
C ILE A 274 13.02 -3.49 -14.89
N ALA A 275 13.51 -3.91 -16.06
CA ALA A 275 14.22 -5.19 -16.21
C ALA A 275 15.54 -5.21 -15.40
N ILE A 276 16.33 -4.16 -15.47
CA ILE A 276 17.56 -4.02 -14.68
C ILE A 276 17.22 -4.05 -13.19
N SER A 277 16.19 -3.29 -12.74
CA SER A 277 15.80 -3.26 -11.35
C SER A 277 15.31 -4.63 -10.84
N ALA A 278 14.61 -5.41 -11.66
CA ALA A 278 14.17 -6.75 -11.29
C ALA A 278 15.34 -7.72 -11.10
N ILE A 279 16.36 -7.65 -11.98
CA ILE A 279 17.58 -8.46 -11.85
C ILE A 279 18.37 -8.05 -10.61
N VAL A 280 18.55 -6.75 -10.39
CA VAL A 280 19.26 -6.22 -9.21
C VAL A 280 18.52 -6.58 -7.93
N LEU A 281 17.18 -6.53 -7.91
CA LEU A 281 16.37 -6.98 -6.79
C LEU A 281 16.62 -8.46 -6.47
N ALA A 282 16.62 -9.33 -7.49
CA ALA A 282 16.86 -10.76 -7.31
C ALA A 282 18.27 -11.04 -6.76
N ALA A 283 19.27 -10.32 -7.27
CA ALA A 283 20.65 -10.43 -6.80
C ALA A 283 20.78 -9.91 -5.34
N ALA A 284 20.22 -8.74 -5.04
CA ALA A 284 20.24 -8.14 -3.70
C ALA A 284 19.54 -9.04 -2.67
N PHE A 285 18.36 -9.61 -3.02
CA PHE A 285 17.65 -10.54 -2.15
C PHE A 285 18.48 -11.82 -1.93
N SER A 286 19.03 -12.44 -2.99
CA SER A 286 19.85 -13.64 -2.90
C SER A 286 21.10 -13.44 -2.02
N LEU A 287 21.70 -12.25 -2.05
CA LEU A 287 22.82 -11.89 -1.19
C LEU A 287 22.37 -11.63 0.24
N ALA A 288 21.27 -10.88 0.43
CA ALA A 288 20.72 -10.56 1.75
C ALA A 288 20.39 -11.83 2.58
N THR A 289 19.96 -12.91 1.92
CA THR A 289 19.69 -14.18 2.60
C THR A 289 20.93 -14.94 3.08
N ARG A 290 22.14 -14.49 2.73
CA ARG A 290 23.42 -15.16 3.05
C ARG A 290 24.38 -14.29 3.84
N VAL A 291 24.10 -12.99 3.94
CA VAL A 291 24.96 -12.04 4.62
C VAL A 291 24.83 -12.16 6.13
N SER A 292 25.97 -11.97 6.83
CA SER A 292 26.04 -11.97 8.30
C SER A 292 26.32 -10.58 8.87
N ASP A 293 26.78 -9.65 8.03
CA ASP A 293 27.07 -8.28 8.43
C ASP A 293 25.78 -7.44 8.38
N PRO A 294 25.36 -6.78 9.48
CA PRO A 294 24.14 -6.01 9.51
C PRO A 294 24.18 -4.76 8.61
N TYR A 295 25.35 -4.12 8.45
CA TYR A 295 25.46 -2.93 7.61
C TYR A 295 25.29 -3.28 6.13
N LEU A 296 25.87 -4.38 5.69
CA LEU A 296 25.67 -4.89 4.33
C LEU A 296 24.21 -5.28 4.10
N LEU A 297 23.56 -5.90 5.10
CA LEU A 297 22.12 -6.19 5.05
C LEU A 297 21.30 -4.92 4.84
N TYR A 298 21.59 -3.83 5.58
CA TYR A 298 20.86 -2.56 5.42
C TYR A 298 21.05 -1.93 4.06
N CYS A 299 22.28 -1.99 3.52
CA CYS A 299 22.57 -1.53 2.15
C CYS A 299 21.77 -2.34 1.11
N LEU A 300 21.72 -3.67 1.25
CA LEU A 300 20.97 -4.54 0.35
C LEU A 300 19.45 -4.31 0.46
N ALA A 301 18.94 -4.13 1.68
CA ALA A 301 17.54 -3.79 1.92
C ALA A 301 17.17 -2.45 1.28
N PHE A 302 17.99 -1.42 1.47
CA PHE A 302 17.84 -0.12 0.79
C PHE A 302 17.83 -0.27 -0.73
N LEU A 303 18.75 -1.05 -1.28
CA LEU A 303 18.82 -1.33 -2.72
C LEU A 303 17.56 -2.06 -3.22
N MET A 304 17.05 -3.03 -2.48
CA MET A 304 15.79 -3.69 -2.81
C MET A 304 14.64 -2.67 -2.87
N GLY A 305 14.55 -1.75 -1.91
CA GLY A 305 13.57 -0.67 -1.91
C GLY A 305 13.67 0.24 -3.13
N LEU A 306 14.89 0.62 -3.54
CA LEU A 306 15.13 1.39 -4.77
C LEU A 306 14.62 0.65 -6.01
N CYS A 307 14.77 -0.68 -6.06
CA CYS A 307 14.42 -1.49 -7.22
C CYS A 307 12.91 -1.54 -7.47
N PHE A 308 12.10 -1.87 -6.47
CA PHE A 308 10.66 -2.02 -6.69
C PHE A 308 9.86 -0.73 -6.49
N GLY A 309 10.43 0.30 -5.88
CA GLY A 309 9.76 1.59 -5.68
C GLY A 309 9.10 2.19 -6.92
N PRO A 310 9.71 2.14 -8.11
CA PRO A 310 9.16 2.68 -9.34
C PRO A 310 8.00 1.88 -9.94
N TYR A 311 7.80 0.62 -9.59
CA TYR A 311 6.92 -0.31 -10.32
C TYR A 311 5.48 0.20 -10.42
N TRP A 312 4.86 0.54 -9.30
CA TRP A 312 3.47 1.00 -9.27
C TRP A 312 3.24 2.29 -10.08
N PRO A 313 3.97 3.40 -9.82
CA PRO A 313 3.74 4.65 -10.54
C PRO A 313 4.06 4.56 -12.02
N SER A 314 5.06 3.75 -12.39
CA SER A 314 5.47 3.60 -13.80
C SER A 314 4.43 2.85 -14.62
N LEU A 315 3.87 1.76 -14.06
CA LEU A 315 2.82 1.00 -14.74
C LEU A 315 1.53 1.81 -14.85
N ALA A 316 1.13 2.50 -13.77
CA ALA A 316 -0.05 3.37 -13.80
C ALA A 316 0.09 4.47 -14.85
N ALA A 317 1.25 5.14 -14.90
CA ALA A 317 1.52 6.19 -15.89
C ALA A 317 1.47 5.65 -17.32
N ALA A 318 2.05 4.47 -17.58
CA ALA A 318 2.04 3.86 -18.91
C ALA A 318 0.62 3.57 -19.41
N ILE A 319 -0.27 3.12 -18.52
CA ILE A 319 -1.65 2.82 -18.88
C ILE A 319 -2.49 4.11 -19.03
N TYR A 320 -2.25 5.12 -18.17
CA TYR A 320 -2.94 6.42 -18.31
C TYR A 320 -2.53 7.17 -19.58
N ASP A 321 -1.25 7.04 -20.02
CA ASP A 321 -0.80 7.58 -21.31
C ASP A 321 -1.47 6.85 -22.50
N TYR A 322 -1.79 5.57 -22.34
CA TYR A 322 -2.47 4.77 -23.37
C TYR A 322 -3.97 5.04 -23.42
N ILE A 323 -4.65 5.13 -22.26
CA ILE A 323 -6.07 5.47 -22.15
C ILE A 323 -6.22 6.81 -21.43
N PRO A 324 -6.41 7.92 -22.14
CA PRO A 324 -6.47 9.26 -21.55
C PRO A 324 -7.81 9.59 -20.86
N TRP A 325 -8.74 8.63 -20.74
CA TRP A 325 -10.04 8.80 -20.07
C TRP A 325 -10.28 7.71 -19.03
N GLY A 326 -11.30 7.89 -18.17
CA GLY A 326 -11.72 6.85 -17.20
C GLY A 326 -10.68 6.51 -16.14
N HIS A 327 -9.79 7.43 -15.79
CA HIS A 327 -8.69 7.19 -14.84
C HIS A 327 -9.18 6.72 -13.48
N GLY A 328 -10.37 7.12 -13.01
CA GLY A 328 -10.96 6.62 -11.76
C GLY A 328 -11.28 5.13 -11.84
N THR A 329 -11.89 4.68 -12.94
CA THR A 329 -12.18 3.27 -13.20
C THR A 329 -10.91 2.44 -13.33
N LEU A 330 -9.92 2.95 -14.09
CA LEU A 330 -8.61 2.30 -14.23
C LEU A 330 -7.92 2.14 -12.87
N THR A 331 -7.93 3.18 -12.03
CA THR A 331 -7.38 3.12 -10.67
C THR A 331 -8.08 2.05 -9.83
N GLY A 332 -9.41 1.92 -9.95
CA GLY A 332 -10.17 0.86 -9.29
C GLY A 332 -9.74 -0.54 -9.73
N LEU A 333 -9.56 -0.76 -11.04
CA LEU A 333 -9.08 -2.03 -11.60
C LEU A 333 -7.65 -2.35 -11.12
N PHE A 334 -6.76 -1.35 -11.07
CA PHE A 334 -5.41 -1.50 -10.52
C PHE A 334 -5.45 -1.90 -9.04
N GLY A 335 -6.37 -1.28 -8.28
CA GLY A 335 -6.63 -1.62 -6.88
C GLY A 335 -7.04 -3.09 -6.73
N ILE A 336 -7.95 -3.60 -7.56
CA ILE A 336 -8.37 -5.00 -7.57
C ILE A 336 -7.17 -5.91 -7.86
N GLY A 337 -6.40 -5.62 -8.91
CA GLY A 337 -5.20 -6.38 -9.24
C GLY A 337 -4.21 -6.44 -8.06
N SER A 338 -3.86 -5.27 -7.53
CA SER A 338 -2.94 -5.16 -6.38
C SER A 338 -3.42 -5.91 -5.15
N THR A 339 -4.70 -5.79 -4.79
CA THR A 339 -5.23 -6.43 -3.59
C THR A 339 -5.31 -7.93 -3.73
N THR A 340 -5.76 -8.40 -4.89
CA THR A 340 -5.78 -9.84 -5.18
C THR A 340 -4.36 -10.42 -5.15
N GLY A 341 -3.38 -9.69 -5.71
CA GLY A 341 -1.98 -10.05 -5.63
C GLY A 341 -1.46 -10.09 -4.19
N ALA A 342 -1.76 -9.07 -3.39
CA ALA A 342 -1.39 -9.04 -1.98
C ALA A 342 -1.98 -10.24 -1.22
N PHE A 343 -3.28 -10.52 -1.40
CA PHE A 343 -3.92 -11.69 -0.79
C PHE A 343 -3.21 -12.99 -1.17
N VAL A 344 -3.06 -13.24 -2.47
CA VAL A 344 -2.50 -14.51 -2.97
C VAL A 344 -1.04 -14.68 -2.52
N PHE A 345 -0.20 -13.68 -2.75
CA PHE A 345 1.24 -13.85 -2.54
C PHE A 345 1.67 -13.74 -1.07
N VAL A 346 1.05 -12.86 -0.28
CA VAL A 346 1.35 -12.79 1.17
C VAL A 346 0.90 -14.09 1.87
N SER A 347 -0.27 -14.63 1.50
CA SER A 347 -0.73 -15.93 2.01
C SER A 347 0.18 -17.07 1.53
N ALA A 348 0.57 -17.08 0.26
CA ALA A 348 1.44 -18.11 -0.30
C ALA A 348 2.83 -18.15 0.37
N VAL A 349 3.41 -16.98 0.68
CA VAL A 349 4.68 -16.93 1.46
C VAL A 349 4.50 -17.52 2.85
N GLY A 350 3.36 -17.25 3.52
CA GLY A 350 3.07 -17.87 4.82
C GLY A 350 2.98 -19.39 4.74
N VAL A 351 2.25 -19.92 3.74
CA VAL A 351 2.13 -21.37 3.52
C VAL A 351 3.50 -22.00 3.22
N LEU A 352 4.25 -21.41 2.29
CA LEU A 352 5.59 -21.90 1.95
C LEU A 352 6.56 -21.75 3.13
N GLY A 353 6.40 -20.72 3.94
CA GLY A 353 7.19 -20.51 5.15
C GLY A 353 7.06 -21.67 6.13
N ASP A 354 5.86 -22.21 6.33
CA ASP A 354 5.63 -23.38 7.19
C ASP A 354 6.14 -24.70 6.55
N ILE A 355 6.13 -24.82 5.21
CA ILE A 355 6.50 -26.08 4.53
C ILE A 355 8.00 -26.17 4.23
N VAL A 356 8.60 -25.10 3.72
CA VAL A 356 9.98 -25.10 3.21
C VAL A 356 10.84 -23.99 3.80
N GLY A 357 10.28 -23.16 4.68
CA GLY A 357 10.94 -21.99 5.29
C GLY A 357 10.67 -20.69 4.55
N LEU A 358 10.73 -19.56 5.30
CA LEU A 358 10.46 -18.22 4.79
C LEU A 358 11.47 -17.79 3.72
N ARG A 359 12.71 -18.25 3.80
CA ARG A 359 13.74 -17.99 2.76
C ARG A 359 13.27 -18.41 1.38
N TYR A 360 12.67 -19.59 1.26
CA TYR A 360 12.15 -20.10 -0.02
C TYR A 360 10.81 -19.49 -0.38
N GLY A 361 9.95 -19.25 0.61
CA GLY A 361 8.69 -18.55 0.40
C GLY A 361 8.88 -17.14 -0.18
N LEU A 362 9.87 -16.41 0.32
CA LEU A 362 10.20 -15.05 -0.15
C LEU A 362 10.80 -14.99 -1.56
N LEU A 363 11.21 -16.13 -2.17
CA LEU A 363 11.59 -16.17 -3.60
C LEU A 363 10.44 -15.76 -4.53
N ILE A 364 9.20 -15.78 -4.06
CA ILE A 364 8.05 -15.21 -4.76
C ILE A 364 8.33 -13.75 -5.16
N ALA A 365 8.95 -12.95 -4.30
CA ALA A 365 9.19 -11.53 -4.56
C ALA A 365 10.08 -11.27 -5.79
N PRO A 366 11.30 -11.80 -5.88
CA PRO A 366 12.13 -11.61 -7.08
C PRO A 366 11.54 -12.28 -8.32
N VAL A 367 10.87 -13.43 -8.20
CA VAL A 367 10.18 -14.09 -9.33
C VAL A 367 9.06 -13.17 -9.85
N CYS A 368 8.20 -12.65 -8.97
CA CYS A 368 7.17 -11.69 -9.35
C CYS A 368 7.76 -10.42 -9.96
N GLY A 369 8.90 -9.93 -9.47
CA GLY A 369 9.60 -8.77 -10.03
C GLY A 369 10.07 -9.03 -11.48
N ILE A 370 10.62 -10.18 -11.76
CA ILE A 370 11.06 -10.59 -13.12
C ILE A 370 9.85 -10.74 -14.05
N VAL A 371 8.81 -11.45 -13.62
CA VAL A 371 7.58 -11.64 -14.42
C VAL A 371 6.88 -10.32 -14.66
N PHE A 372 6.87 -9.42 -13.64
CA PHE A 372 6.38 -8.07 -13.79
C PHE A 372 7.15 -7.27 -14.85
N ALA A 373 8.48 -7.38 -14.89
CA ALA A 373 9.28 -6.69 -15.91
C ALA A 373 8.91 -7.16 -17.34
N ILE A 374 8.64 -8.44 -17.53
CA ILE A 374 8.16 -9.00 -18.80
C ILE A 374 6.76 -8.45 -19.13
N ALA A 375 5.84 -8.45 -18.16
CA ALA A 375 4.48 -7.91 -18.33
C ALA A 375 4.49 -6.40 -18.65
N TYR A 376 5.35 -5.64 -17.98
CA TYR A 376 5.54 -4.21 -18.23
C TYR A 376 6.05 -3.94 -19.66
N TYR A 377 7.07 -4.69 -20.11
CA TYR A 377 7.58 -4.61 -21.48
C TYR A 377 6.48 -4.94 -22.51
N ALA A 378 5.75 -6.03 -22.31
CA ALA A 378 4.65 -6.42 -23.19
C ALA A 378 3.54 -5.33 -23.23
N CYS A 379 3.20 -4.74 -22.09
CA CYS A 379 2.26 -3.63 -21.99
C CYS A 379 2.74 -2.41 -22.81
N GLU A 380 4.02 -2.03 -22.65
CA GLU A 380 4.62 -0.91 -23.39
C GLU A 380 4.63 -1.16 -24.91
N VAL A 381 4.97 -2.38 -25.36
CA VAL A 381 4.98 -2.75 -26.79
C VAL A 381 3.56 -2.74 -27.37
N LEU A 382 2.59 -3.31 -26.66
CA LEU A 382 1.20 -3.33 -27.12
C LEU A 382 0.59 -1.92 -27.16
N ALA A 383 0.88 -1.09 -26.15
CA ALA A 383 0.41 0.29 -26.13
C ALA A 383 0.98 1.12 -27.30
N ARG A 384 2.25 0.89 -27.69
CA ARG A 384 2.84 1.56 -28.86
C ARG A 384 2.26 1.07 -30.19
N ARG A 385 1.88 -0.22 -30.29
CA ARG A 385 1.29 -0.80 -31.53
C ARG A 385 -0.17 -0.41 -31.70
N ASN A 386 -0.93 -0.38 -30.63
CA ASN A 386 -2.33 -0.03 -30.61
C ASN A 386 -2.42 1.48 -30.36
N LYS A 387 -2.25 2.33 -31.38
CA LYS A 387 -2.51 3.76 -31.22
C LYS A 387 -3.87 3.96 -30.56
N PRO A 388 -3.99 4.89 -29.57
CA PRO A 388 -5.27 5.12 -28.91
C PRO A 388 -6.32 5.43 -30.00
N ARG A 389 -7.38 4.65 -30.05
CA ARG A 389 -8.57 5.02 -30.80
C ARG A 389 -9.08 6.29 -30.14
N ILE A 390 -8.99 7.40 -30.87
CA ILE A 390 -9.56 8.68 -30.45
C ILE A 390 -10.98 8.37 -29.96
N ALA A 391 -11.33 8.81 -28.76
CA ALA A 391 -12.70 8.70 -28.27
C ALA A 391 -13.62 9.21 -29.39
N PRO A 392 -14.75 8.54 -29.67
CA PRO A 392 -15.70 9.08 -30.64
C PRO A 392 -16.06 10.49 -30.16
N THR A 393 -15.78 11.48 -30.99
CA THR A 393 -16.29 12.82 -30.79
C THR A 393 -17.80 12.66 -30.65
N CYS A 394 -18.31 12.87 -29.44
CA CYS A 394 -19.73 13.13 -29.29
C CYS A 394 -19.97 14.46 -30.04
N ASP A 395 -20.25 14.36 -31.31
CA ASP A 395 -20.89 15.46 -32.00
C ASP A 395 -22.23 15.70 -31.32
N VAL A 396 -22.41 16.93 -30.90
CA VAL A 396 -23.51 17.52 -30.13
C VAL A 396 -24.86 17.34 -30.85
#